data_00e4ee00aa3bd46e86e333ab3a40272f
#
_entry.id   00e4ee00aa3bd46e86e333ab3a40272f
#
_cell.length_a   1.000
_cell.length_b   1.000
_cell.length_c   1.000
_cell.angle_alpha   90.00
_cell.angle_beta   90.00
_cell.angle_gamma   90.00
#
_symmetry.space_group_name_H-M   'P 1'
#
loop_
_entity.id
_entity.type
_entity.pdbx_description
1 polymer ?
#
loop_
_entity_poly.entity_id
_entity_poly.type
_entity_poly.pdbx_seq_one_letter_code
_entity_poly.pdbx_strand_id
1 'polypeptide(L)'
;MQMLQPPGWKKPKGYANGIVAKGRMVFVAGQVGWNAEEKFETSDFAGQARQALKNIVAILAEGGAGPEHICRMTWYVGDRHEYNASLKDLGAAYREIIGKNFPVMTAVQVAGFVEEGAKLEIEVTAVLPD
;
A
#
# COMPACT_ATOMS: atom_id res chain seq x y z
N MET A 1 16.84 2.09 8.14
CA MET A 1 15.97 0.97 7.75
C MET A 1 16.80 -0.10 7.07
N GLN A 2 16.76 -1.30 7.58
CA GLN A 2 17.57 -2.42 7.08
C GLN A 2 16.66 -3.45 6.42
N MET A 3 16.94 -3.79 5.16
CA MET A 3 16.24 -4.85 4.45
C MET A 3 16.78 -6.21 4.85
N LEU A 4 15.89 -7.18 5.06
CA LEU A 4 16.25 -8.53 5.44
C LEU A 4 16.01 -9.48 4.27
N GLN A 5 17.07 -10.14 3.83
CA GLN A 5 17.01 -11.08 2.72
C GLN A 5 17.92 -12.27 3.04
N PRO A 6 17.33 -13.45 3.37
CA PRO A 6 18.16 -14.63 3.66
C PRO A 6 19.03 -15.01 2.45
N PRO A 7 20.29 -15.44 2.70
CA PRO A 7 21.17 -15.84 1.60
C PRO A 7 20.57 -17.01 0.81
N GLY A 8 20.67 -16.94 -0.51
CA GLY A 8 20.18 -17.99 -1.39
C GLY A 8 18.71 -17.93 -1.74
N TRP A 9 17.93 -17.05 -1.09
CA TRP A 9 16.53 -16.87 -1.46
C TRP A 9 16.44 -16.07 -2.76
N LYS A 10 15.44 -16.42 -3.56
CA LYS A 10 15.14 -15.65 -4.77
C LYS A 10 14.81 -14.22 -4.40
N LYS A 11 15.38 -13.27 -5.13
CA LYS A 11 15.14 -11.84 -4.88
C LYS A 11 13.66 -11.49 -5.08
N PRO A 12 13.01 -10.84 -4.10
CA PRO A 12 11.61 -10.45 -4.25
C PRO A 12 11.44 -9.33 -5.27
N LYS A 13 10.31 -9.32 -5.96
CA LYS A 13 9.98 -8.28 -6.94
C LYS A 13 8.87 -7.41 -6.41
N GLY A 14 9.15 -6.11 -6.25
CA GLY A 14 8.17 -5.12 -5.83
C GLY A 14 7.88 -5.09 -4.35
N TYR A 15 8.67 -5.80 -3.52
CA TYR A 15 8.51 -5.81 -2.06
C TYR A 15 9.79 -6.28 -1.39
N ALA A 16 9.87 -6.12 -0.07
CA ALA A 16 10.94 -6.69 0.76
C ALA A 16 10.38 -7.84 1.58
N ASN A 17 11.20 -8.85 1.86
CA ASN A 17 10.79 -9.97 2.71
C ASN A 17 10.73 -9.58 4.18
N GLY A 18 11.63 -8.72 4.62
CA GLY A 18 11.65 -8.24 5.99
C GLY A 18 12.34 -6.90 6.09
N ILE A 19 12.03 -6.16 7.15
CA ILE A 19 12.63 -4.86 7.41
C ILE A 19 12.85 -4.71 8.91
N VAL A 20 14.04 -4.20 9.29
CA VAL A 20 14.29 -3.71 10.66
C VAL A 20 14.28 -2.20 10.58
N ALA A 21 13.51 -1.55 11.46
CA ALA A 21 13.42 -0.10 11.50
C ALA A 21 13.36 0.37 12.94
N LYS A 22 13.84 1.60 13.17
CA LYS A 22 13.80 2.26 14.46
C LYS A 22 13.41 3.70 14.28
N GLY A 23 12.56 4.20 15.16
CA GLY A 23 12.12 5.58 15.11
C GLY A 23 10.70 5.74 15.61
N ARG A 24 10.07 6.86 15.24
CA ARG A 24 8.68 7.14 15.59
C ARG A 24 7.77 6.45 14.59
N MET A 25 6.77 5.75 15.08
CA MET A 25 5.87 4.98 14.25
C MET A 25 4.66 5.82 13.80
N VAL A 26 4.29 5.66 12.54
CA VAL A 26 3.09 6.26 11.96
C VAL A 26 2.19 5.14 11.50
N PHE A 27 0.99 5.07 12.04
CA PHE A 27 0.00 4.06 11.68
C PHE A 27 -1.07 4.69 10.80
N VAL A 28 -1.28 4.15 9.62
CA VAL A 28 -2.30 4.62 8.70
C VAL A 28 -3.41 3.57 8.64
N ALA A 29 -4.61 3.97 9.00
CA ALA A 29 -5.78 3.09 8.94
C ALA A 29 -6.02 2.60 7.52
N GLY A 30 -6.71 1.47 7.37
CA GLY A 30 -7.09 0.97 6.06
C GLY A 30 -7.76 2.03 5.22
N GLN A 31 -7.22 2.27 4.03
CA GLN A 31 -7.75 3.25 3.08
C GLN A 31 -8.40 2.53 1.92
N VAL A 32 -9.68 2.81 1.70
CA VAL A 32 -10.35 2.40 0.46
C VAL A 32 -10.12 3.47 -0.60
N GLY A 33 -10.47 3.18 -1.84
CA GLY A 33 -10.18 4.08 -2.97
C GLY A 33 -11.20 5.19 -3.15
N TRP A 34 -11.63 5.85 -2.09
CA TRP A 34 -12.53 7.00 -2.18
C TRP A 34 -11.78 8.32 -1.98
N ASN A 35 -12.43 9.43 -2.41
CA ASN A 35 -11.85 10.76 -2.28
C ASN A 35 -12.06 11.34 -0.88
N ALA A 36 -11.66 12.60 -0.67
CA ALA A 36 -11.74 13.28 0.62
C ALA A 36 -13.17 13.43 1.14
N GLU A 37 -14.18 13.30 0.28
CA GLU A 37 -15.59 13.38 0.65
C GLU A 37 -16.21 11.98 0.83
N GLU A 38 -15.36 10.94 0.90
CA GLU A 38 -15.77 9.55 1.04
C GLU A 38 -16.64 9.06 -0.12
N LYS A 39 -16.31 9.49 -1.34
CA LYS A 39 -17.00 9.09 -2.56
C LYS A 39 -16.05 8.38 -3.51
N PHE A 40 -16.50 7.26 -4.06
CA PHE A 40 -15.76 6.53 -5.09
C PHE A 40 -15.97 7.22 -6.43
N GLU A 41 -14.88 7.69 -7.03
CA GLU A 41 -14.93 8.35 -8.35
C GLU A 41 -14.89 7.34 -9.49
N THR A 42 -14.51 6.10 -9.20
CA THR A 42 -14.40 5.04 -10.20
C THR A 42 -14.67 3.67 -9.59
N SER A 43 -15.16 2.75 -10.41
CA SER A 43 -15.26 1.34 -10.05
C SER A 43 -14.09 0.53 -10.59
N ASP A 44 -13.13 1.18 -11.29
CA ASP A 44 -11.94 0.53 -11.81
C ASP A 44 -10.99 0.16 -10.67
N PHE A 45 -10.51 -1.09 -10.67
CA PHE A 45 -9.65 -1.59 -9.60
C PHE A 45 -8.36 -0.75 -9.45
N ALA A 46 -7.64 -0.58 -10.56
CA ALA A 46 -6.40 0.20 -10.53
C ALA A 46 -6.66 1.67 -10.19
N GLY A 47 -7.79 2.23 -10.62
CA GLY A 47 -8.19 3.60 -10.26
C GLY A 47 -8.45 3.74 -8.78
N GLN A 48 -9.11 2.77 -8.16
CA GLN A 48 -9.32 2.77 -6.71
C GLN A 48 -7.99 2.61 -5.97
N ALA A 49 -7.10 1.75 -6.46
CA ALA A 49 -5.78 1.57 -5.87
C ALA A 49 -4.99 2.88 -5.90
N ARG A 50 -5.01 3.58 -7.03
CA ARG A 50 -4.36 4.89 -7.17
C ARG A 50 -4.86 5.88 -6.12
N GLN A 51 -6.17 5.96 -5.94
CA GLN A 51 -6.77 6.86 -4.97
C GLN A 51 -6.41 6.48 -3.54
N ALA A 52 -6.44 5.18 -3.21
CA ALA A 52 -6.06 4.71 -1.88
C ALA A 52 -4.60 5.05 -1.56
N LEU A 53 -3.69 4.88 -2.53
CA LEU A 53 -2.28 5.22 -2.35
C LEU A 53 -2.10 6.73 -2.14
N LYS A 54 -2.84 7.56 -2.89
CA LYS A 54 -2.81 9.02 -2.68
C LYS A 54 -3.30 9.40 -1.29
N ASN A 55 -4.35 8.74 -0.80
CA ASN A 55 -4.86 8.97 0.55
C ASN A 55 -3.80 8.65 1.60
N ILE A 56 -3.09 7.53 1.42
CA ILE A 56 -2.02 7.12 2.33
C ILE A 56 -0.91 8.17 2.38
N VAL A 57 -0.47 8.64 1.21
CA VAL A 57 0.60 9.66 1.14
C VAL A 57 0.16 10.95 1.82
N ALA A 58 -1.09 11.37 1.62
CA ALA A 58 -1.63 12.56 2.27
C ALA A 58 -1.65 12.42 3.80
N ILE A 59 -2.04 11.25 4.30
CA ILE A 59 -2.08 11.00 5.75
C ILE A 59 -0.67 10.96 6.33
N LEU A 60 0.27 10.28 5.66
CA LEU A 60 1.66 10.23 6.08
C LEU A 60 2.25 11.63 6.22
N ALA A 61 1.94 12.51 5.27
CA ALA A 61 2.44 13.89 5.26
C ALA A 61 2.03 14.66 6.52
N GLU A 62 0.84 14.39 7.08
CA GLU A 62 0.40 15.04 8.32
C GLU A 62 1.30 14.70 9.50
N GLY A 63 1.92 13.53 9.47
CA GLY A 63 2.88 13.11 10.50
C GLY A 63 4.32 13.47 10.16
N GLY A 64 4.56 14.17 9.07
CA GLY A 64 5.91 14.49 8.62
C GLY A 64 6.60 13.34 7.89
N ALA A 65 5.83 12.32 7.49
CA ALA A 65 6.37 11.15 6.82
C ALA A 65 6.09 11.17 5.32
N GLY A 66 6.86 10.40 4.56
CA GLY A 66 6.65 10.20 3.14
C GLY A 66 6.72 8.73 2.78
N PRO A 67 6.54 8.39 1.50
CA PRO A 67 6.59 7.00 1.03
C PRO A 67 7.87 6.26 1.40
N GLU A 68 9.00 6.98 1.49
CA GLU A 68 10.29 6.38 1.86
C GLU A 68 10.32 5.84 3.28
N HIS A 69 9.37 6.23 4.12
CA HIS A 69 9.31 5.79 5.51
C HIS A 69 8.39 4.58 5.71
N ILE A 70 7.70 4.13 4.67
CA ILE A 70 6.79 3.00 4.77
C ILE A 70 7.58 1.72 5.03
N CYS A 71 7.23 0.99 6.09
CA CYS A 71 7.83 -0.28 6.44
C CYS A 71 6.95 -1.46 6.08
N ARG A 72 5.65 -1.33 6.23
CA ARG A 72 4.69 -2.40 5.95
C ARG A 72 3.50 -1.85 5.21
N MET A 73 3.07 -2.59 4.19
CA MET A 73 1.86 -2.29 3.42
C MET A 73 1.07 -3.58 3.25
N THR A 74 -0.19 -3.57 3.67
CA THR A 74 -1.08 -4.72 3.50
C THR A 74 -2.21 -4.35 2.57
N TRP A 75 -2.40 -5.17 1.55
CA TRP A 75 -3.47 -5.04 0.56
C TRP A 75 -4.53 -6.08 0.82
N TYR A 76 -5.74 -5.63 1.08
CA TYR A 76 -6.93 -6.48 1.14
C TYR A 76 -7.67 -6.28 -0.17
N VAL A 77 -7.90 -7.36 -0.92
CA VAL A 77 -8.56 -7.26 -2.23
C VAL A 77 -9.83 -8.12 -2.25
N GLY A 78 -10.85 -7.65 -2.94
CA GLY A 78 -12.13 -8.37 -3.01
C GLY A 78 -12.10 -9.52 -4.00
N ASP A 79 -11.22 -9.44 -5.02
CA ASP A 79 -11.10 -10.45 -6.06
C ASP A 79 -9.64 -10.55 -6.49
N ARG A 80 -9.01 -11.67 -6.12
CA ARG A 80 -7.59 -11.90 -6.46
C ARG A 80 -7.34 -11.97 -7.95
N HIS A 81 -8.33 -12.40 -8.73
CA HIS A 81 -8.20 -12.47 -10.19
C HIS A 81 -8.17 -11.09 -10.81
N GLU A 82 -8.98 -10.18 -10.28
CA GLU A 82 -8.96 -8.77 -10.69
C GLU A 82 -7.63 -8.12 -10.34
N TYR A 83 -7.14 -8.38 -9.14
CA TYR A 83 -5.81 -7.90 -8.70
C TYR A 83 -4.72 -8.40 -9.66
N ASN A 84 -4.68 -9.71 -9.92
CA ASN A 84 -3.67 -10.31 -10.79
C ASN A 84 -3.76 -9.82 -12.23
N ALA A 85 -4.95 -9.54 -12.71
CA ALA A 85 -5.16 -9.00 -14.06
C ALA A 85 -4.75 -7.52 -14.17
N SER A 86 -4.64 -6.82 -13.05
CA SER A 86 -4.35 -5.38 -13.02
C SER A 86 -2.90 -5.04 -12.68
N LEU A 87 -2.00 -6.03 -12.59
CA LEU A 87 -0.62 -5.83 -12.10
C LEU A 87 0.14 -4.74 -12.84
N LYS A 88 -0.04 -4.63 -14.16
CA LYS A 88 0.66 -3.61 -14.95
C LYS A 88 0.22 -2.20 -14.53
N ASP A 89 -1.08 -1.99 -14.44
CA ASP A 89 -1.64 -0.68 -14.06
C ASP A 89 -1.37 -0.36 -12.60
N LEU A 90 -1.41 -1.37 -11.72
CA LEU A 90 -1.04 -1.22 -10.32
C LEU A 90 0.42 -0.81 -10.18
N GLY A 91 1.32 -1.45 -10.94
CA GLY A 91 2.73 -1.11 -10.93
C GLY A 91 2.98 0.32 -11.37
N ALA A 92 2.26 0.80 -12.40
CA ALA A 92 2.37 2.17 -12.88
C ALA A 92 1.90 3.17 -11.81
N ALA A 93 0.76 2.92 -11.17
CA ALA A 93 0.23 3.77 -10.11
C ALA A 93 1.18 3.79 -8.90
N TYR A 94 1.69 2.63 -8.52
CA TYR A 94 2.62 2.51 -7.41
C TYR A 94 3.89 3.33 -7.64
N ARG A 95 4.50 3.18 -8.82
CA ARG A 95 5.73 3.93 -9.16
C ARG A 95 5.49 5.44 -9.15
N GLU A 96 4.34 5.88 -9.63
CA GLU A 96 4.00 7.31 -9.67
C GLU A 96 3.83 7.90 -8.28
N ILE A 97 3.18 7.17 -7.36
CA ILE A 97 2.76 7.72 -6.06
C ILE A 97 3.74 7.35 -4.95
N ILE A 98 4.17 6.11 -4.90
CA ILE A 98 5.06 5.58 -3.85
C ILE A 98 6.52 5.62 -4.30
N GLY A 99 6.77 5.54 -5.61
CA GLY A 99 8.12 5.53 -6.14
C GLY A 99 8.79 4.17 -6.00
N LYS A 100 10.11 4.19 -5.85
CA LYS A 100 10.93 2.96 -5.74
C LYS A 100 11.11 2.54 -4.28
N ASN A 101 10.08 2.72 -3.48
CA ASN A 101 10.08 2.32 -2.08
C ASN A 101 9.29 1.02 -1.96
N PHE A 102 9.97 -0.06 -1.57
CA PHE A 102 9.39 -1.40 -1.53
C PHE A 102 9.41 -1.94 -0.11
N PRO A 103 8.34 -1.68 0.66
CA PRO A 103 8.23 -2.18 2.03
C PRO A 103 7.93 -3.67 2.06
N VAL A 104 7.89 -4.26 3.26
CA VAL A 104 7.29 -5.58 3.39
C VAL A 104 5.84 -5.46 2.98
N MET A 105 5.36 -6.45 2.21
CA MET A 105 4.05 -6.35 1.60
C MET A 105 3.32 -7.67 1.67
N THR A 106 2.04 -7.61 1.99
CA THR A 106 1.13 -8.76 1.99
C THR A 106 -0.09 -8.37 1.19
N ALA A 107 -0.57 -9.25 0.33
CA ALA A 107 -1.82 -9.05 -0.40
C ALA A 107 -2.67 -10.30 -0.26
N VAL A 108 -3.89 -10.15 0.23
CA VAL A 108 -4.81 -11.28 0.47
C VAL A 108 -6.22 -10.92 0.00
N GLN A 109 -6.94 -11.93 -0.47
CA GLN A 109 -8.35 -11.77 -0.79
C GLN A 109 -9.20 -11.87 0.47
N VAL A 110 -10.17 -10.98 0.61
CA VAL A 110 -11.11 -10.97 1.72
C VAL A 110 -12.53 -11.15 1.22
N ALA A 111 -13.43 -11.56 2.11
CA ALA A 111 -14.83 -11.81 1.77
C ALA A 111 -15.60 -10.55 1.38
N GLY A 112 -15.19 -9.39 1.88
CA GLY A 112 -15.85 -8.13 1.58
C GLY A 112 -15.27 -6.99 2.39
N PHE A 113 -15.78 -5.80 2.13
CA PHE A 113 -15.39 -4.57 2.79
C PHE A 113 -16.59 -3.97 3.50
N VAL A 114 -16.35 -3.22 4.56
CA VAL A 114 -17.42 -2.52 5.26
C VAL A 114 -18.05 -1.47 4.34
N GLU A 115 -17.22 -0.83 3.49
CA GLU A 115 -17.69 0.22 2.60
C GLU A 115 -18.15 -0.36 1.27
N GLU A 116 -19.41 -0.12 0.91
CA GLU A 116 -19.94 -0.52 -0.39
C GLU A 116 -19.20 0.20 -1.51
N GLY A 117 -18.91 -0.54 -2.58
CA GLY A 117 -18.19 0.01 -3.72
C GLY A 117 -16.69 -0.15 -3.62
N ALA A 118 -16.14 -0.48 -2.45
CA ALA A 118 -14.71 -0.72 -2.31
C ALA A 118 -14.33 -2.03 -2.97
N LYS A 119 -13.26 -2.01 -3.75
CA LYS A 119 -12.66 -3.21 -4.37
C LYS A 119 -11.37 -3.62 -3.70
N LEU A 120 -10.81 -2.72 -2.88
CA LEU A 120 -9.59 -2.97 -2.14
C LEU A 120 -9.53 -2.04 -0.94
N GLU A 121 -8.62 -2.40 -0.02
CA GLU A 121 -8.32 -1.57 1.14
C GLU A 121 -6.83 -1.77 1.44
N ILE A 122 -6.11 -0.68 1.71
CA ILE A 122 -4.66 -0.73 1.94
C ILE A 122 -4.36 -0.07 3.27
N GLU A 123 -3.61 -0.75 4.12
CA GLU A 123 -3.14 -0.16 5.38
C GLU A 123 -1.61 -0.12 5.40
N VAL A 124 -1.07 0.84 6.11
CA VAL A 124 0.37 1.12 6.11
C VAL A 124 0.87 1.40 7.52
N THR A 125 2.06 0.91 7.81
CA THR A 125 2.84 1.34 8.97
C THR A 125 4.14 1.94 8.44
N ALA A 126 4.48 3.13 8.90
CA ALA A 126 5.73 3.81 8.55
C ALA A 126 6.54 4.09 9.81
N VAL A 127 7.84 4.29 9.65
CA VAL A 127 8.75 4.64 10.74
C VAL A 127 9.59 5.83 10.31
N LEU A 128 9.47 6.92 11.08
CA LEU A 128 10.29 8.10 10.89
C LEU A 128 11.57 7.96 11.71
N PRO A 129 12.75 8.25 11.14
CA PRO A 129 13.98 8.29 11.92
C PRO A 129 13.88 9.31 13.04
N ASP A 130 14.53 9.00 14.14
CA ASP A 130 14.62 9.93 15.27
C ASP A 130 15.47 11.16 14.95
#